data_74853d767b6c94b3010d760d58d04e47
#
_entry.id   74853d767b6c94b3010d760d58d04e47
#
_cell.length_a   1.000
_cell.length_b   1.000
_cell.length_c   1.000
_cell.angle_alpha   90.00
_cell.angle_beta   90.00
_cell.angle_gamma   90.00
#
_symmetry.space_group_name_H-M   'P 1'
#
loop_
_entity.id
_entity.type
_entity.pdbx_description
1 polymer ?
#
loop_
_entity_poly.entity_id
_entity_poly.type
_entity_poly.pdbx_seq_one_letter_code
_entity_poly.pdbx_strand_id
1 'polypeptide(L)'
;MLPPKAVRGLMGWYFTRLYVHVRPERIYVWPDGNPAAEPQLLDAHMEEVRSGHDEEPASEHVEAGGGEPVWDERMEELGDRYETAVLSLVAPDGFPFSLRLPIELDPGALRVRLGGAPLGVPLQPALACLTAHDHHPRFSWQRNFQVRGDLVKDGDAWALVPHKLVGGFELPPASMLARYRLNFQKMLRFRKIAKRELARRGK
;
A
#
# COMPACT_ATOMS: atom_id res chain seq x y z
N MET A 1 4.44 20.85 15.56
CA MET A 1 3.88 22.20 15.74
C MET A 1 2.36 22.08 15.86
N LEU A 2 1.74 22.62 16.89
CA LEU A 2 0.28 22.58 17.07
C LEU A 2 -0.39 23.69 16.24
N PRO A 3 -1.55 23.44 15.62
CA PRO A 3 -2.24 24.45 14.86
C PRO A 3 -2.71 25.61 15.76
N PRO A 4 -2.84 26.84 15.22
CA PRO A 4 -3.32 27.99 15.97
C PRO A 4 -4.66 27.71 16.65
N LYS A 5 -4.88 28.28 17.85
CA LYS A 5 -6.08 28.02 18.67
C LYS A 5 -7.40 28.23 17.90
N ALA A 6 -7.47 29.25 17.04
CA ALA A 6 -8.65 29.57 16.25
C ALA A 6 -9.09 28.46 15.26
N VAL A 7 -8.14 27.66 14.77
CA VAL A 7 -8.44 26.59 13.80
C VAL A 7 -8.46 25.19 14.43
N ARG A 8 -8.14 25.05 15.73
CA ARG A 8 -8.13 23.74 16.39
C ARG A 8 -9.48 23.01 16.32
N GLY A 9 -10.59 23.75 16.44
CA GLY A 9 -11.93 23.18 16.33
C GLY A 9 -12.26 22.64 14.94
N LEU A 10 -11.67 23.22 13.89
CA LEU A 10 -11.81 22.76 12.50
C LEU A 10 -10.89 21.58 12.21
N MET A 11 -9.77 21.46 12.91
CA MET A 11 -8.75 20.44 12.74
C MET A 11 -8.86 19.31 13.78
N GLY A 12 -10.07 18.98 14.25
CA GLY A 12 -10.29 17.90 15.22
C GLY A 12 -9.66 16.56 14.81
N TRP A 13 -9.57 16.28 13.50
CA TRP A 13 -8.88 15.11 12.96
C TRP A 13 -7.38 15.09 13.28
N TYR A 14 -6.75 16.24 13.53
CA TYR A 14 -5.34 16.31 13.90
C TYR A 14 -5.05 15.63 15.24
N PHE A 15 -6.00 15.65 16.15
CA PHE A 15 -5.87 15.07 17.50
C PHE A 15 -6.20 13.57 17.53
N THR A 16 -6.69 13.02 16.44
CA THR A 16 -6.95 11.58 16.30
C THR A 16 -5.79 10.81 15.65
N ARG A 17 -4.66 11.47 15.38
CA ARG A 17 -3.47 10.84 14.81
C ARG A 17 -2.94 9.76 15.73
N LEU A 18 -2.54 8.67 15.11
CA LEU A 18 -1.76 7.62 15.74
C LEU A 18 -0.32 7.75 15.23
N TYR A 19 0.63 7.61 16.12
CA TYR A 19 2.02 7.41 15.76
C TYR A 19 2.23 5.91 15.68
N VAL A 20 2.63 5.45 14.51
CA VAL A 20 2.97 4.06 14.28
C VAL A 20 4.49 3.96 14.26
N HIS A 21 5.06 3.22 15.19
CA HIS A 21 6.47 2.87 15.18
C HIS A 21 6.59 1.56 14.39
N VAL A 22 7.28 1.64 13.25
CA VAL A 22 7.59 0.46 12.44
C VAL A 22 9.01 0.04 12.80
N ARG A 23 9.17 -1.20 13.24
CA ARG A 23 10.47 -1.81 13.48
C ARG A 23 10.68 -2.85 12.38
N PRO A 24 11.68 -2.68 11.51
CA PRO A 24 12.01 -3.72 10.56
C PRO A 24 12.62 -4.90 11.32
N GLU A 25 12.09 -6.09 11.12
CA GLU A 25 12.65 -7.32 11.68
C GLU A 25 13.56 -8.02 10.67
N ARG A 26 13.28 -7.80 9.39
CA ARG A 26 14.06 -8.34 8.27
C ARG A 26 14.28 -7.27 7.22
N ILE A 27 15.50 -7.19 6.74
CA ILE A 27 15.88 -6.24 5.70
C ILE A 27 16.60 -7.02 4.61
N TYR A 28 16.05 -7.00 3.40
CA TYR A 28 16.72 -7.54 2.22
C TYR A 28 17.57 -6.46 1.59
N VAL A 29 18.86 -6.74 1.43
CA VAL A 29 19.83 -5.79 0.87
C VAL A 29 20.49 -6.41 -0.35
N TRP A 30 20.51 -5.69 -1.44
CA TRP A 30 21.32 -5.98 -2.63
C TRP A 30 22.50 -5.01 -2.66
N PRO A 31 23.68 -5.38 -2.12
CA PRO A 31 24.80 -4.44 -1.95
C PRO A 31 25.22 -3.76 -3.24
N ASP A 32 25.18 -4.49 -4.35
CA ASP A 32 25.57 -4.01 -5.68
C ASP A 32 24.40 -3.39 -6.46
N GLY A 33 23.23 -3.26 -5.83
CA GLY A 33 22.01 -2.80 -6.49
C GLY A 33 21.49 -3.70 -7.61
N ASN A 34 22.02 -4.93 -7.71
CA ASN A 34 21.59 -5.89 -8.72
C ASN A 34 20.46 -6.79 -8.19
N PRO A 35 19.20 -6.55 -8.61
CA PRO A 35 18.06 -7.33 -8.12
C PRO A 35 18.05 -8.79 -8.63
N ALA A 36 18.87 -9.13 -9.62
CA ALA A 36 19.02 -10.49 -10.09
C ALA A 36 19.96 -11.34 -9.21
N ALA A 37 20.70 -10.72 -8.29
CA ALA A 37 21.50 -11.40 -7.31
C ALA A 37 20.68 -11.81 -6.08
N GLU A 38 21.16 -12.79 -5.33
CA GLU A 38 20.57 -13.16 -4.06
C GLU A 38 20.80 -12.04 -3.02
N PRO A 39 19.73 -11.58 -2.32
CA PRO A 39 19.88 -10.54 -1.32
C PRO A 39 20.59 -11.06 -0.06
N GLN A 40 21.29 -10.17 0.61
CA GLN A 40 21.69 -10.40 1.98
C GLN A 40 20.49 -10.14 2.91
N LEU A 41 20.14 -11.13 3.71
CA LEU A 41 19.15 -10.94 4.77
C LEU A 41 19.85 -10.40 6.02
N LEU A 42 19.51 -9.19 6.39
CA LEU A 42 19.92 -8.60 7.66
C LEU A 42 18.78 -8.81 8.66
N ASP A 43 19.03 -9.65 9.66
CA ASP A 43 18.16 -9.72 10.82
C ASP A 43 18.40 -8.47 11.66
N ALA A 44 17.38 -7.68 11.84
CA ALA A 44 17.44 -6.52 12.71
C ALA A 44 17.38 -6.96 14.19
N HIS A 45 18.28 -7.85 14.61
CA HIS A 45 18.50 -8.23 15.99
C HIS A 45 19.16 -7.07 16.73
N MET A 46 18.38 -6.09 17.11
CA MET A 46 18.73 -5.22 18.22
C MET A 46 18.41 -6.01 19.49
N GLU A 47 19.42 -6.56 20.12
CA GLU A 47 19.35 -7.36 21.35
C GLU A 47 18.63 -6.66 22.52
N GLU A 48 18.49 -5.34 22.45
CA GLU A 48 17.96 -4.50 23.53
C GLU A 48 16.44 -4.39 23.61
N VAL A 49 15.66 -4.94 22.67
CA VAL A 49 14.22 -4.67 22.59
C VAL A 49 13.33 -5.91 22.72
N ARG A 50 13.92 -7.06 23.01
CA ARG A 50 13.16 -8.29 23.26
C ARG A 50 12.46 -8.38 24.62
N SER A 51 12.58 -7.38 25.47
CA SER A 51 11.85 -7.36 26.74
C SER A 51 10.42 -6.89 26.53
N GLY A 52 9.53 -7.77 26.10
CA GLY A 52 8.12 -7.61 26.38
C GLY A 52 7.07 -7.90 25.32
N HIS A 53 7.41 -8.27 24.09
CA HIS A 53 6.38 -8.64 23.12
C HIS A 53 6.84 -9.84 22.28
N ASP A 54 6.73 -11.01 22.87
CA ASP A 54 6.66 -12.29 22.13
C ASP A 54 5.24 -12.45 21.54
N GLU A 55 4.73 -11.42 20.86
CA GLU A 55 3.49 -11.58 20.11
C GLU A 55 3.85 -12.29 18.81
N GLU A 56 3.30 -13.49 18.63
CA GLU A 56 3.26 -14.17 17.34
C GLU A 56 2.78 -13.18 16.26
N PRO A 57 3.32 -13.25 15.02
CA PRO A 57 2.87 -12.39 13.93
C PRO A 57 1.35 -12.52 13.80
N ALA A 58 0.66 -11.40 14.04
CA ALA A 58 -0.81 -11.35 14.12
C ALA A 58 -1.52 -11.54 12.77
N SER A 59 -0.80 -11.84 11.71
CA SER A 59 -1.35 -12.01 10.36
C SER A 59 -1.18 -13.43 9.87
N GLU A 60 -2.29 -14.10 9.63
CA GLU A 60 -2.28 -15.36 8.91
C GLU A 60 -1.93 -15.12 7.42
N HIS A 61 -1.08 -15.99 6.87
CA HIS A 61 -0.90 -16.05 5.44
C HIS A 61 -2.24 -16.32 4.77
N VAL A 62 -2.68 -15.44 3.89
CA VAL A 62 -3.93 -15.61 3.14
C VAL A 62 -3.58 -16.19 1.78
N GLU A 63 -3.97 -17.45 1.57
CA GLU A 63 -3.82 -18.12 0.29
C GLU A 63 -4.57 -17.39 -0.84
N ALA A 64 -4.12 -17.59 -2.08
CA ALA A 64 -4.82 -17.12 -3.26
C ALA A 64 -6.25 -17.66 -3.27
N GLY A 65 -7.25 -16.77 -3.36
CA GLY A 65 -8.65 -17.13 -3.13
C GLY A 65 -9.42 -17.55 -4.37
N GLY A 66 -8.83 -17.50 -5.58
CA GLY A 66 -9.46 -17.85 -6.85
C GLY A 66 -10.70 -17.01 -7.18
N GLY A 67 -10.72 -15.74 -6.81
CA GLY A 67 -11.82 -14.82 -7.14
C GLY A 67 -11.94 -14.55 -8.64
N GLU A 68 -13.12 -14.11 -9.09
CA GLU A 68 -13.29 -13.70 -10.49
C GLU A 68 -12.41 -12.46 -10.78
N PRO A 69 -11.66 -12.48 -11.91
CA PRO A 69 -10.87 -11.33 -12.32
C PRO A 69 -11.73 -10.08 -12.55
N VAL A 70 -11.31 -8.95 -12.04
CA VAL A 70 -11.92 -7.64 -12.27
C VAL A 70 -11.01 -6.82 -13.17
N TRP A 71 -11.50 -6.44 -14.35
CA TRP A 71 -10.77 -5.64 -15.31
C TRP A 71 -11.65 -4.54 -15.89
N ASP A 72 -11.22 -3.32 -15.81
CA ASP A 72 -11.88 -2.17 -16.41
C ASP A 72 -10.85 -1.13 -16.89
N GLU A 73 -11.32 -0.02 -17.46
CA GLU A 73 -10.50 1.06 -18.00
C GLU A 73 -9.45 1.61 -17.02
N ARG A 74 -9.67 1.46 -15.71
CA ARG A 74 -8.69 1.87 -14.69
C ARG A 74 -7.44 1.00 -14.70
N MET A 75 -7.56 -0.25 -15.12
CA MET A 75 -6.41 -1.13 -15.29
C MET A 75 -5.54 -0.67 -16.46
N GLU A 76 -6.18 -0.28 -17.57
CA GLU A 76 -5.46 0.28 -18.72
C GLU A 76 -4.70 1.54 -18.32
N GLU A 77 -5.35 2.43 -17.58
CA GLU A 77 -4.72 3.62 -17.04
C GLU A 77 -3.53 3.31 -16.10
N LEU A 78 -3.55 2.20 -15.38
CA LEU A 78 -2.40 1.76 -14.58
C LEU A 78 -1.18 1.53 -15.47
N GLY A 79 -1.33 0.74 -16.54
CA GLY A 79 -0.24 0.42 -17.47
C GLY A 79 0.30 1.63 -18.21
N ASP A 80 -0.58 2.53 -18.64
CA ASP A 80 -0.19 3.73 -19.38
C ASP A 80 0.62 4.72 -18.53
N ARG A 81 0.43 4.70 -17.21
CA ARG A 81 1.03 5.69 -16.31
C ARG A 81 2.21 5.20 -15.50
N TYR A 82 2.25 3.92 -15.21
CA TYR A 82 3.21 3.40 -14.23
C TYR A 82 3.99 2.23 -14.80
N GLU A 83 5.29 2.40 -14.89
CA GLU A 83 6.23 1.32 -15.26
C GLU A 83 6.49 0.36 -14.10
N THR A 84 6.27 0.82 -12.86
CA THR A 84 6.50 0.03 -11.65
C THR A 84 5.38 0.22 -10.64
N ALA A 85 5.13 -0.80 -9.84
CA ALA A 85 4.24 -0.74 -8.69
C ALA A 85 4.86 -1.45 -7.47
N VAL A 86 4.35 -1.15 -6.29
CA VAL A 86 4.72 -1.84 -5.06
C VAL A 86 3.77 -3.01 -4.87
N LEU A 87 4.30 -4.22 -4.96
CA LEU A 87 3.64 -5.44 -4.52
C LEU A 87 3.73 -5.53 -3.00
N SER A 88 2.61 -5.79 -2.33
CA SER A 88 2.55 -6.03 -0.89
C SER A 88 1.73 -7.27 -0.61
N LEU A 89 2.24 -8.12 0.26
CA LEU A 89 1.60 -9.37 0.68
C LEU A 89 2.00 -9.72 2.13
N VAL A 90 1.36 -10.72 2.69
CA VAL A 90 1.83 -11.39 3.89
C VAL A 90 2.64 -12.59 3.46
N ALA A 91 3.91 -12.63 3.83
CA ALA A 91 4.80 -13.74 3.52
C ALA A 91 4.37 -15.02 4.27
N PRO A 92 4.85 -16.22 3.86
CA PRO A 92 4.45 -17.49 4.50
C PRO A 92 4.71 -17.57 5.99
N ASP A 93 5.69 -16.83 6.47
CA ASP A 93 6.05 -16.71 7.88
C ASP A 93 5.19 -15.71 8.67
N GLY A 94 4.14 -15.15 8.05
CA GLY A 94 3.22 -14.19 8.66
C GLY A 94 3.70 -12.74 8.69
N PHE A 95 4.90 -12.44 8.18
CA PHE A 95 5.40 -11.06 8.13
C PHE A 95 4.92 -10.32 6.89
N PRO A 96 4.56 -9.04 7.01
CA PRO A 96 4.26 -8.21 5.85
C PRO A 96 5.52 -7.98 5.03
N PHE A 97 5.39 -8.18 3.72
CA PHE A 97 6.47 -7.97 2.77
C PHE A 97 6.03 -7.03 1.66
N SER A 98 6.91 -6.13 1.25
CA SER A 98 6.64 -5.20 0.16
C SER A 98 7.87 -5.05 -0.73
N LEU A 99 7.62 -5.04 -2.05
CA LEU A 99 8.67 -4.99 -3.06
C LEU A 99 8.19 -4.15 -4.25
N ARG A 100 9.05 -3.25 -4.75
CA ARG A 100 8.77 -2.51 -5.98
C ARG A 100 9.24 -3.32 -7.19
N LEU A 101 8.33 -3.55 -8.14
CA LEU A 101 8.58 -4.33 -9.34
C LEU A 101 8.12 -3.59 -10.59
N PRO A 102 8.77 -3.81 -11.74
CA PRO A 102 8.21 -3.49 -13.04
C PRO A 102 6.87 -4.22 -13.22
N ILE A 103 5.93 -3.56 -13.89
CA ILE A 103 4.62 -4.12 -14.21
C ILE A 103 4.35 -4.05 -15.70
N GLU A 104 3.68 -5.07 -16.22
CA GLU A 104 3.18 -5.14 -17.58
C GLU A 104 1.76 -5.66 -17.55
N LEU A 105 0.84 -4.97 -18.23
CA LEU A 105 -0.54 -5.41 -18.33
C LEU A 105 -0.70 -6.50 -19.38
N ASP A 106 -1.46 -7.52 -19.05
CA ASP A 106 -1.91 -8.57 -19.97
C ASP A 106 -3.45 -8.60 -19.99
N PRO A 107 -4.11 -7.71 -20.76
CA PRO A 107 -5.57 -7.64 -20.82
C PRO A 107 -6.20 -8.93 -21.33
N GLY A 108 -5.51 -9.67 -22.22
CA GLY A 108 -6.01 -10.92 -22.76
C GLY A 108 -6.13 -12.03 -21.73
N ALA A 109 -5.26 -12.01 -20.72
CA ALA A 109 -5.29 -12.95 -19.60
C ALA A 109 -5.83 -12.32 -18.30
N LEU A 110 -6.31 -11.07 -18.34
CA LEU A 110 -6.85 -10.31 -17.21
C LEU A 110 -5.90 -10.31 -16.00
N ARG A 111 -4.62 -10.06 -16.23
CA ARG A 111 -3.58 -10.09 -15.19
C ARG A 111 -2.52 -9.01 -15.37
N VAL A 112 -1.83 -8.71 -14.30
CA VAL A 112 -0.65 -7.84 -14.30
C VAL A 112 0.58 -8.70 -14.11
N ARG A 113 1.44 -8.79 -15.11
CA ARG A 113 2.74 -9.46 -15.02
C ARG A 113 3.71 -8.63 -14.19
N LEU A 114 4.47 -9.30 -13.36
CA LEU A 114 5.47 -8.70 -12.48
C LEU A 114 6.86 -9.07 -12.99
N GLY A 115 7.55 -8.08 -13.52
CA GLY A 115 8.89 -8.28 -14.07
C GLY A 115 9.95 -8.36 -12.98
N GLY A 116 10.97 -9.24 -13.20
CA GLY A 116 12.22 -9.19 -12.47
C GLY A 116 12.12 -9.29 -10.95
N ALA A 117 11.26 -10.18 -10.44
CA ALA A 117 11.26 -10.44 -9.00
C ALA A 117 12.65 -10.92 -8.56
N PRO A 118 13.27 -10.26 -7.56
CA PRO A 118 14.60 -10.63 -7.11
C PRO A 118 14.65 -12.07 -6.61
N LEU A 119 15.76 -12.74 -6.80
CA LEU A 119 16.01 -14.05 -6.20
C LEU A 119 16.03 -13.95 -4.67
N GLY A 120 15.65 -15.02 -3.99
CA GLY A 120 15.71 -15.11 -2.52
C GLY A 120 14.64 -14.32 -1.77
N VAL A 121 13.70 -13.66 -2.47
CA VAL A 121 12.55 -13.04 -1.79
C VAL A 121 11.44 -14.06 -1.53
N PRO A 122 10.66 -13.93 -0.44
CA PRO A 122 9.67 -14.92 -0.01
C PRO A 122 8.36 -14.79 -0.79
N LEU A 123 8.39 -14.87 -2.12
CA LEU A 123 7.19 -14.86 -2.93
C LEU A 123 6.59 -16.25 -3.04
N GLN A 124 5.32 -16.35 -2.69
CA GLN A 124 4.48 -17.54 -2.86
C GLN A 124 3.09 -17.11 -3.33
N PRO A 125 2.29 -18.03 -3.92
CA PRO A 125 0.90 -17.73 -4.23
C PRO A 125 0.16 -17.25 -2.98
N ALA A 126 -0.44 -16.06 -3.05
CA ALA A 126 -1.05 -15.40 -1.90
C ALA A 126 -2.03 -14.32 -2.35
N LEU A 127 -2.91 -13.90 -1.46
CA LEU A 127 -3.62 -12.64 -1.62
C LEU A 127 -2.63 -11.48 -1.52
N ALA A 128 -2.61 -10.62 -2.52
CA ALA A 128 -1.65 -9.53 -2.62
C ALA A 128 -2.31 -8.21 -3.03
N CYS A 129 -1.57 -7.13 -2.88
CA CYS A 129 -1.97 -5.80 -3.30
C CYS A 129 -0.87 -5.15 -4.14
N LEU A 130 -1.21 -4.62 -5.31
CA LEU A 130 -0.36 -3.71 -6.07
C LEU A 130 -0.77 -2.27 -5.74
N THR A 131 0.22 -1.45 -5.44
CA THR A 131 0.04 -0.01 -5.21
C THR A 131 0.98 0.78 -6.09
N ALA A 132 0.41 1.62 -6.96
CA ALA A 132 1.13 2.67 -7.64
C ALA A 132 0.62 4.02 -7.16
N HIS A 133 1.47 5.02 -7.11
CA HIS A 133 1.07 6.36 -6.66
C HIS A 133 1.79 7.43 -7.46
N ASP A 134 1.09 8.54 -7.60
CA ASP A 134 1.61 9.76 -8.17
C ASP A 134 1.17 10.96 -7.32
N HIS A 135 1.97 12.00 -7.29
CA HIS A 135 1.67 13.20 -6.53
C HIS A 135 2.34 14.42 -7.16
N HIS A 136 1.70 15.54 -6.96
CA HIS A 136 2.32 16.81 -7.31
C HIS A 136 3.54 17.08 -6.42
N PRO A 137 4.66 17.65 -6.91
CA PRO A 137 5.87 17.93 -6.12
C PRO A 137 5.61 18.73 -4.83
N ARG A 138 4.58 19.57 -4.83
CA ARG A 138 4.13 20.33 -3.63
C ARG A 138 2.97 19.68 -2.89
N PHE A 139 2.68 18.40 -3.16
CA PHE A 139 1.58 17.65 -2.53
C PHE A 139 0.21 18.33 -2.63
N SER A 140 0.00 19.19 -3.65
CA SER A 140 -1.30 19.82 -3.89
C SER A 140 -2.37 18.82 -4.34
N TRP A 141 -1.97 17.67 -4.87
CA TRP A 141 -2.79 16.50 -5.13
C TRP A 141 -1.94 15.24 -4.99
N GLN A 142 -2.61 14.15 -4.68
CA GLN A 142 -2.07 12.80 -4.64
C GLN A 142 -3.08 11.86 -5.27
N ARG A 143 -2.58 10.91 -6.03
CA ARG A 143 -3.35 9.86 -6.67
C ARG A 143 -2.73 8.53 -6.31
N ASN A 144 -3.57 7.60 -5.86
CA ASN A 144 -3.16 6.25 -5.53
C ASN A 144 -3.93 5.28 -6.42
N PHE A 145 -3.25 4.31 -6.96
CA PHE A 145 -3.84 3.17 -7.64
C PHE A 145 -3.58 1.94 -6.78
N GLN A 146 -4.64 1.27 -6.35
CA GLN A 146 -4.54 0.06 -5.55
C GLN A 146 -5.40 -1.04 -6.16
N VAL A 147 -4.78 -2.19 -6.38
CA VAL A 147 -5.42 -3.39 -6.89
C VAL A 147 -5.15 -4.53 -5.93
N ARG A 148 -6.20 -5.17 -5.45
CA ARG A 148 -6.09 -6.41 -4.69
C ARG A 148 -6.39 -7.58 -5.60
N GLY A 149 -5.65 -8.68 -5.44
CA GLY A 149 -5.83 -9.86 -6.26
C GLY A 149 -4.96 -11.00 -5.77
N ASP A 150 -4.97 -12.07 -6.53
CA ASP A 150 -4.14 -13.23 -6.26
C ASP A 150 -2.79 -13.11 -6.96
N LEU A 151 -1.73 -13.20 -6.19
CA LEU A 151 -0.39 -13.43 -6.72
C LEU A 151 -0.28 -14.88 -7.14
N VAL A 152 0.01 -15.12 -8.40
CA VAL A 152 0.12 -16.47 -8.97
C VAL A 152 1.44 -16.65 -9.73
N LYS A 153 1.90 -17.88 -9.81
CA LYS A 153 3.03 -18.24 -10.65
C LYS A 153 2.60 -18.24 -12.12
N ASP A 154 3.39 -17.63 -13.00
CA ASP A 154 3.19 -17.58 -14.44
C ASP A 154 4.48 -18.03 -15.14
N GLY A 155 4.66 -19.33 -15.31
CA GLY A 155 5.94 -19.91 -15.71
C GLY A 155 7.05 -19.61 -14.69
N ASP A 156 8.12 -18.95 -15.13
CA ASP A 156 9.21 -18.52 -14.24
C ASP A 156 8.98 -17.12 -13.63
N ALA A 157 7.91 -16.43 -14.05
CA ALA A 157 7.55 -15.12 -13.57
C ALA A 157 6.40 -15.16 -12.55
N TRP A 158 6.01 -13.98 -12.08
CA TRP A 158 4.85 -13.76 -11.21
C TRP A 158 3.83 -12.89 -11.90
N ALA A 159 2.56 -13.11 -11.60
CA ALA A 159 1.47 -12.25 -12.05
C ALA A 159 0.47 -12.02 -10.92
N LEU A 160 -0.18 -10.85 -10.94
CA LEU A 160 -1.34 -10.57 -10.09
C LEU A 160 -2.61 -10.69 -10.93
N VAL A 161 -3.55 -11.52 -10.50
CA VAL A 161 -4.92 -11.59 -11.02
C VAL A 161 -5.79 -10.64 -10.21
N PRO A 162 -6.26 -9.52 -10.77
CA PRO A 162 -7.02 -8.51 -10.02
C PRO A 162 -8.40 -9.01 -9.64
N HIS A 163 -8.80 -8.87 -8.37
CA HIS A 163 -10.15 -9.18 -7.89
C HIS A 163 -10.90 -7.94 -7.45
N LYS A 164 -10.18 -6.89 -7.04
CA LYS A 164 -10.78 -5.67 -6.52
C LYS A 164 -9.92 -4.45 -6.80
N LEU A 165 -10.52 -3.48 -7.47
CA LEU A 165 -9.95 -2.15 -7.59
C LEU A 165 -10.38 -1.31 -6.38
N VAL A 166 -9.40 -0.81 -5.63
CA VAL A 166 -9.66 0.02 -4.44
C VAL A 166 -9.69 1.48 -4.87
N GLY A 167 -10.71 2.23 -4.47
CA GLY A 167 -10.90 3.61 -4.88
C GLY A 167 -9.76 4.54 -4.49
N GLY A 168 -9.71 5.72 -5.09
CA GLY A 168 -8.66 6.73 -4.85
C GLY A 168 -7.97 7.23 -6.12
N PHE A 169 -8.43 6.76 -7.28
CA PHE A 169 -7.83 7.04 -8.60
C PHE A 169 -8.23 8.38 -9.21
N GLU A 170 -9.22 9.03 -8.64
CA GLU A 170 -9.73 10.27 -9.20
C GLU A 170 -8.72 11.41 -9.04
N LEU A 171 -8.41 12.05 -10.14
CA LEU A 171 -7.70 13.33 -10.10
C LEU A 171 -8.59 14.38 -9.42
N PRO A 172 -8.01 15.28 -8.63
CA PRO A 172 -8.78 16.37 -8.09
C PRO A 172 -9.40 17.19 -9.23
N PRO A 173 -10.63 17.70 -9.07
CA PRO A 173 -11.30 18.48 -10.10
C PRO A 173 -10.40 19.61 -10.62
N ALA A 174 -10.43 19.88 -11.91
CA ALA A 174 -9.63 20.95 -12.54
C ALA A 174 -10.01 22.34 -11.99
N SER A 175 -11.29 22.55 -11.68
CA SER A 175 -11.80 23.82 -11.14
C SER A 175 -11.37 24.03 -9.68
N MET A 176 -10.80 25.20 -9.37
CA MET A 176 -10.45 25.57 -7.99
C MET A 176 -11.65 25.57 -7.05
N LEU A 177 -12.82 26.03 -7.51
CA LEU A 177 -14.06 26.01 -6.72
C LEU A 177 -14.51 24.60 -6.39
N ALA A 178 -14.47 23.69 -7.35
CA ALA A 178 -14.81 22.29 -7.14
C ALA A 178 -13.81 21.60 -6.19
N ARG A 179 -12.51 21.92 -6.26
CA ARG A 179 -11.49 21.47 -5.29
C ARG A 179 -11.80 21.97 -3.88
N TYR A 180 -12.14 23.25 -3.76
CA TYR A 180 -12.45 23.84 -2.46
C TYR A 180 -13.70 23.18 -1.84
N ARG A 181 -14.77 22.98 -2.63
CA ARG A 181 -15.98 22.30 -2.21
C ARG A 181 -15.69 20.84 -1.78
N LEU A 182 -14.91 20.11 -2.56
CA LEU A 182 -14.52 18.74 -2.24
C LEU A 182 -13.71 18.67 -0.94
N ASN A 183 -12.73 19.55 -0.78
CA ASN A 183 -11.91 19.63 0.43
C ASN A 183 -12.73 19.99 1.65
N PHE A 184 -13.70 20.91 1.51
CA PHE A 184 -14.62 21.27 2.59
C PHE A 184 -15.52 20.10 2.99
N GLN A 185 -16.07 19.36 2.03
CA GLN A 185 -16.86 18.16 2.30
C GLN A 185 -16.02 17.07 2.98
N LYS A 186 -14.79 16.82 2.50
CA LYS A 186 -13.85 15.91 3.16
C LYS A 186 -13.56 16.35 4.60
N MET A 187 -13.30 17.62 4.83
CA MET A 187 -13.06 18.18 6.17
C MET A 187 -14.25 17.93 7.11
N LEU A 188 -15.48 18.17 6.66
CA LEU A 188 -16.68 17.91 7.46
C LEU A 188 -16.83 16.42 7.78
N ARG A 189 -16.58 15.55 6.82
CA ARG A 189 -16.59 14.10 7.02
C ARG A 189 -15.54 13.67 8.05
N PHE A 190 -14.31 14.14 7.91
CA PHE A 190 -13.23 13.85 8.88
C PHE A 190 -13.55 14.37 10.27
N ARG A 191 -14.13 15.56 10.38
CA ARG A 191 -14.59 16.11 11.66
C ARG A 191 -15.62 15.20 12.35
N LYS A 192 -16.57 14.64 11.58
CA LYS A 192 -17.57 13.71 12.11
C LYS A 192 -16.92 12.40 12.60
N ILE A 193 -15.97 11.86 11.84
CA ILE A 193 -15.23 10.64 12.21
C ILE A 193 -14.38 10.92 13.45
N ALA A 194 -13.65 12.04 13.49
CA ALA A 194 -12.81 12.42 14.60
C ALA A 194 -13.61 12.59 15.91
N LYS A 195 -14.80 13.21 15.86
CA LYS A 195 -15.68 13.32 17.03
C LYS A 195 -16.11 11.96 17.57
N ARG A 196 -16.45 11.02 16.69
CA ARG A 196 -16.82 9.65 17.10
C ARG A 196 -15.64 8.94 17.75
N GLU A 197 -14.46 9.07 17.17
CA GLU A 197 -13.26 8.42 17.68
C GLU A 197 -12.81 9.00 19.02
N LEU A 198 -12.85 10.32 19.19
CA LEU A 198 -12.55 10.96 20.48
C LEU A 198 -13.54 10.54 21.57
N ALA A 199 -14.84 10.48 21.24
CA ALA A 199 -15.85 9.98 22.19
C ALA A 199 -15.60 8.52 22.58
N ARG A 200 -15.19 7.67 21.62
CA ARG A 200 -14.82 6.27 21.90
C ARG A 200 -13.60 6.13 22.82
N ARG A 201 -12.68 7.08 22.77
CA ARG A 201 -11.48 7.13 23.63
C ARG A 201 -11.70 7.84 24.97
N GLY A 202 -12.93 8.26 25.28
CA GLY A 202 -13.23 8.99 26.52
C GLY A 202 -12.62 10.39 26.61
N LYS A 203 -12.36 11.03 25.45
CA LYS A 203 -11.78 12.38 25.33
C LYS A 203 -12.76 13.39 24.76
#